data_e350cd5966ce4a0d3edc6048879c37b4
#
_entry.id   e350cd5966ce4a0d3edc6048879c37b4
#
_cell.length_a   1.000
_cell.length_b   1.000
_cell.length_c   1.000
_cell.angle_alpha   90.00
_cell.angle_beta   90.00
_cell.angle_gamma   90.00
#
_symmetry.space_group_name_H-M   'P 1'
#
loop_
_entity.id
_entity.type
_entity.pdbx_description
1 polymer ?
#
loop_
_entity_poly.entity_id
_entity_poly.type
_entity_poly.pdbx_seq_one_letter_code
_entity_poly.pdbx_strand_id
1 'polypeptide(L)'
;MKPVLPDYSKAGVLIVGDVMLDRYWYGPTGRISPEAPVPVVKVEQSEERPGGAANVAMNIASLGGHAHIIGLTGQDEPANVLANKLTSLKVHCDFVALPDYPTITKLRVLSRGQQLIRLDFEDKFENTDAQLILSRMESALPKVRAVILSDYAKGALEHVQQFIQKAKAAGVPVFIDPKGSDFERYRGASLLTPNMSEFEAVVGKVKSEQELVEKGFALIEKFDLGALLVTRSEHGMTLLRRGLEPFHLPTQAKEVYDVTGAGDTV
;
A
#
# COMPACT_ATOMS: atom_id res chain seq x y z
N MET A 1 -14.19 -24.83 9.34
CA MET A 1 -15.01 -24.34 8.22
C MET A 1 -14.14 -23.45 7.35
N LYS A 2 -14.09 -23.68 6.02
CA LYS A 2 -13.45 -22.68 5.15
C LYS A 2 -14.37 -21.46 5.11
N PRO A 3 -13.85 -20.22 5.28
CA PRO A 3 -14.68 -19.04 5.16
C PRO A 3 -15.24 -18.97 3.73
N VAL A 4 -16.54 -18.76 3.62
CA VAL A 4 -17.18 -18.49 2.32
C VAL A 4 -16.93 -17.02 2.04
N LEU A 5 -16.10 -16.74 1.04
CA LEU A 5 -15.85 -15.36 0.61
C LEU A 5 -17.11 -14.82 -0.10
N PRO A 6 -17.49 -13.56 0.15
CA PRO A 6 -18.54 -12.91 -0.61
C PRO A 6 -18.20 -12.82 -2.10
N ASP A 7 -19.21 -12.63 -2.94
CA ASP A 7 -19.01 -12.31 -4.35
C ASP A 7 -18.62 -10.84 -4.51
N TYR A 8 -17.38 -10.61 -4.90
CA TYR A 8 -16.83 -9.26 -5.13
C TYR A 8 -16.97 -8.76 -6.57
N SER A 9 -17.60 -9.53 -7.46
CA SER A 9 -17.71 -9.20 -8.90
C SER A 9 -18.44 -7.88 -9.20
N LYS A 10 -19.17 -7.33 -8.21
CA LYS A 10 -19.84 -6.02 -8.32
C LYS A 10 -19.13 -4.92 -7.51
N ALA A 11 -18.02 -5.24 -6.86
CA ALA A 11 -17.27 -4.28 -6.07
C ALA A 11 -16.34 -3.48 -6.98
N GLY A 12 -16.67 -2.21 -7.23
CA GLY A 12 -15.77 -1.24 -7.83
C GLY A 12 -14.96 -0.54 -6.74
N VAL A 13 -13.65 -0.63 -6.80
CA VAL A 13 -12.74 0.01 -5.83
C VAL A 13 -11.78 0.91 -6.59
N LEU A 14 -11.70 2.16 -6.16
CA LEU A 14 -10.69 3.11 -6.61
C LEU A 14 -9.51 3.09 -5.66
N ILE A 15 -8.33 2.86 -6.18
CA ILE A 15 -7.07 2.93 -5.46
C ILE A 15 -6.33 4.19 -5.90
N VAL A 16 -5.95 5.04 -4.96
CA VAL A 16 -5.11 6.21 -5.21
C VAL A 16 -3.90 6.14 -4.30
N GLY A 17 -2.70 6.30 -4.84
CA GLY A 17 -1.51 6.23 -3.98
C GLY A 17 -0.20 6.08 -4.70
N ASP A 18 0.82 5.79 -3.92
CA ASP A 18 2.18 5.63 -4.41
C ASP A 18 2.35 4.25 -5.06
N VAL A 19 2.48 4.24 -6.38
CA VAL A 19 2.72 3.04 -7.16
C VAL A 19 4.22 2.78 -7.28
N MET A 20 4.62 1.52 -7.25
CA MET A 20 6.01 1.12 -7.41
C MET A 20 6.15 -0.24 -8.09
N LEU A 21 7.33 -0.47 -8.66
CA LEU A 21 7.73 -1.75 -9.24
C LEU A 21 8.73 -2.43 -8.31
N ASP A 22 8.38 -3.60 -7.77
CA ASP A 22 9.32 -4.47 -7.08
C ASP A 22 9.98 -5.40 -8.11
N ARG A 23 11.30 -5.31 -8.25
CA ARG A 23 12.10 -6.11 -9.18
C ARG A 23 13.04 -7.01 -8.40
N TYR A 24 13.14 -8.26 -8.81
CA TYR A 24 13.96 -9.27 -8.15
C TYR A 24 14.90 -9.90 -9.17
N TRP A 25 16.19 -9.90 -8.86
CA TRP A 25 17.20 -10.61 -9.63
C TRP A 25 17.75 -11.75 -8.78
N TYR A 26 17.65 -12.95 -9.32
CA TYR A 26 18.12 -14.15 -8.66
C TYR A 26 19.30 -14.75 -9.38
N GLY A 27 20.30 -15.21 -8.63
CA GLY A 27 21.43 -15.93 -9.19
C GLY A 27 22.48 -16.34 -8.17
N PRO A 28 23.34 -17.30 -8.53
CA PRO A 28 24.40 -17.75 -7.63
C PRO A 28 25.51 -16.70 -7.48
N THR A 29 26.12 -16.69 -6.29
CA THR A 29 27.38 -16.00 -6.02
C THR A 29 28.50 -17.03 -6.06
N GLY A 30 29.30 -17.05 -7.13
CA GLY A 30 30.36 -18.06 -7.32
C GLY A 30 31.78 -17.52 -7.24
N ARG A 31 31.97 -16.21 -7.24
CA ARG A 31 33.28 -15.55 -7.26
C ARG A 31 33.25 -14.17 -6.63
N ILE A 32 34.42 -13.70 -6.22
CA ILE A 32 34.66 -12.30 -5.86
C ILE A 32 35.09 -11.56 -7.14
N SER A 33 34.68 -10.30 -7.26
CA SER A 33 35.10 -9.44 -8.37
C SER A 33 36.61 -9.22 -8.32
N PRO A 34 37.29 -9.23 -9.49
CA PRO A 34 38.70 -8.82 -9.55
C PRO A 34 38.89 -7.29 -9.40
N GLU A 35 37.82 -6.50 -9.54
CA GLU A 35 37.86 -5.05 -9.51
C GLU A 35 37.66 -4.49 -8.09
N ALA A 36 36.98 -5.25 -7.20
CA ALA A 36 36.70 -4.85 -5.83
C ALA A 36 36.35 -6.09 -4.97
N PRO A 37 36.51 -6.05 -3.65
CA PRO A 37 36.21 -7.17 -2.76
C PRO A 37 34.71 -7.37 -2.54
N VAL A 38 33.95 -7.51 -3.62
CA VAL A 38 32.49 -7.68 -3.63
C VAL A 38 32.10 -8.97 -4.36
N PRO A 39 31.03 -9.68 -3.95
CA PRO A 39 30.55 -10.86 -4.65
C PRO A 39 30.01 -10.50 -6.02
N VAL A 40 30.23 -11.38 -6.99
CA VAL A 40 29.61 -11.30 -8.32
C VAL A 40 28.39 -12.21 -8.33
N VAL A 41 27.22 -11.63 -8.58
CA VAL A 41 25.98 -12.39 -8.80
C VAL A 41 25.79 -12.59 -10.31
N LYS A 42 25.71 -13.85 -10.74
CA LYS A 42 25.33 -14.17 -12.11
C LYS A 42 23.82 -14.23 -12.18
N VAL A 43 23.18 -13.17 -12.70
CA VAL A 43 21.70 -13.12 -12.80
C VAL A 43 21.24 -14.20 -13.78
N GLU A 44 20.41 -15.12 -13.30
CA GLU A 44 19.83 -16.23 -14.06
C GLU A 44 18.31 -16.12 -14.20
N GLN A 45 17.68 -15.40 -13.26
CA GLN A 45 16.23 -15.19 -13.26
C GLN A 45 15.92 -13.74 -12.86
N SER A 46 14.93 -13.15 -13.52
CA SER A 46 14.35 -11.85 -13.16
C SER A 46 12.86 -12.01 -12.94
N GLU A 47 12.35 -11.37 -11.89
CA GLU A 47 10.93 -11.32 -11.57
C GLU A 47 10.53 -9.87 -11.25
N GLU A 48 9.32 -9.51 -11.60
CA GLU A 48 8.77 -8.18 -11.36
C GLU A 48 7.37 -8.31 -10.77
N ARG A 49 7.09 -7.52 -9.74
CA ARG A 49 5.82 -7.50 -9.03
C ARG A 49 5.31 -6.07 -8.86
N PRO A 50 4.00 -5.82 -9.01
CA PRO A 50 3.40 -4.58 -8.57
C PRO A 50 3.59 -4.40 -7.06
N GLY A 51 4.03 -3.21 -6.62
CA GLY A 51 4.24 -2.87 -5.22
C GLY A 51 3.46 -1.62 -4.81
N GLY A 52 3.32 -1.38 -3.50
CA GLY A 52 2.54 -0.28 -2.94
C GLY A 52 1.08 -0.29 -3.41
N ALA A 53 0.55 0.86 -3.81
CA ALA A 53 -0.82 0.97 -4.31
C ALA A 53 -1.13 -0.01 -5.47
N ALA A 54 -0.13 -0.36 -6.28
CA ALA A 54 -0.29 -1.33 -7.38
C ALA A 54 -0.49 -2.76 -6.87
N ASN A 55 0.11 -3.13 -5.73
CA ASN A 55 -0.15 -4.41 -5.08
C ASN A 55 -1.58 -4.47 -4.52
N VAL A 56 -2.08 -3.38 -3.92
CA VAL A 56 -3.48 -3.28 -3.47
C VAL A 56 -4.44 -3.53 -4.65
N ALA A 57 -4.19 -2.87 -5.80
CA ALA A 57 -5.04 -3.06 -6.99
C ALA A 57 -5.01 -4.51 -7.51
N MET A 58 -3.85 -5.15 -7.50
CA MET A 58 -3.69 -6.55 -7.87
C MET A 58 -4.48 -7.47 -6.92
N ASN A 59 -4.45 -7.21 -5.61
CA ASN A 59 -5.18 -8.00 -4.61
C ASN A 59 -6.70 -7.88 -4.81
N ILE A 60 -7.24 -6.67 -5.05
CA ILE A 60 -8.66 -6.47 -5.36
C ILE A 60 -9.07 -7.24 -6.63
N ALA A 61 -8.27 -7.16 -7.70
CA ALA A 61 -8.53 -7.90 -8.93
C ALA A 61 -8.48 -9.42 -8.71
N SER A 62 -7.55 -9.91 -7.90
CA SER A 62 -7.41 -11.34 -7.57
C SER A 62 -8.61 -11.88 -6.76
N LEU A 63 -9.28 -11.03 -5.99
CA LEU A 63 -10.52 -11.35 -5.29
C LEU A 63 -11.75 -11.29 -6.22
N GLY A 64 -11.58 -10.92 -7.49
CA GLY A 64 -12.66 -10.79 -8.47
C GLY A 64 -13.35 -9.42 -8.49
N GLY A 65 -12.86 -8.44 -7.73
CA GLY A 65 -13.33 -7.05 -7.74
C GLY A 65 -12.83 -6.26 -8.96
N HIS A 66 -13.47 -5.13 -9.23
CA HIS A 66 -13.05 -4.19 -10.27
C HIS A 66 -12.15 -3.11 -9.67
N ALA A 67 -10.85 -3.22 -9.92
CA ALA A 67 -9.86 -2.25 -9.47
C ALA A 67 -9.62 -1.16 -10.53
N HIS A 68 -9.68 0.10 -10.11
CA HIS A 68 -9.22 1.27 -10.86
C HIS A 68 -8.11 1.92 -10.04
N ILE A 69 -6.93 2.09 -10.63
CA ILE A 69 -5.78 2.67 -9.93
C ILE A 69 -5.35 3.99 -10.55
N ILE A 70 -5.12 4.99 -9.69
CA ILE A 70 -4.54 6.28 -10.02
C ILE A 70 -3.25 6.45 -9.21
N GLY A 71 -2.16 6.81 -9.85
CA GLY A 71 -0.86 7.05 -9.21
C GLY A 71 0.07 7.83 -10.11
N LEU A 72 1.22 8.23 -9.55
CA LEU A 72 2.27 8.93 -10.28
C LEU A 72 3.33 7.95 -10.76
N THR A 73 3.79 8.12 -11.99
CA THR A 73 4.90 7.35 -12.60
C THR A 73 5.83 8.26 -13.37
N GLY A 74 6.99 7.77 -13.72
CA GLY A 74 7.82 8.35 -14.77
C GLY A 74 7.30 8.04 -16.18
N GLN A 75 8.01 8.51 -17.19
CA GLN A 75 7.85 8.13 -18.61
C GLN A 75 8.94 7.14 -19.01
N ASP A 76 8.97 5.97 -18.36
CA ASP A 76 10.09 5.03 -18.41
C ASP A 76 9.64 3.57 -18.58
N GLU A 77 10.62 2.68 -18.69
CA GLU A 77 10.37 1.24 -18.85
C GLU A 77 9.62 0.65 -17.64
N PRO A 78 9.97 0.96 -16.36
CA PRO A 78 9.25 0.45 -15.21
C PRO A 78 7.76 0.84 -15.19
N ALA A 79 7.40 2.05 -15.64
CA ALA A 79 5.98 2.46 -15.78
C ALA A 79 5.22 1.56 -16.75
N ASN A 80 5.84 1.26 -17.90
CA ASN A 80 5.23 0.40 -18.92
C ASN A 80 5.07 -1.04 -18.43
N VAL A 81 6.08 -1.58 -17.75
CA VAL A 81 6.03 -2.92 -17.14
C VAL A 81 4.88 -2.99 -16.13
N LEU A 82 4.78 -2.00 -15.24
CA LEU A 82 3.75 -1.94 -14.22
C LEU A 82 2.35 -1.87 -14.83
N ALA A 83 2.14 -0.97 -15.80
CA ALA A 83 0.87 -0.83 -16.52
C ALA A 83 0.46 -2.13 -17.23
N ASN A 84 1.39 -2.78 -17.95
CA ASN A 84 1.12 -4.02 -18.66
C ASN A 84 0.73 -5.17 -17.71
N LYS A 85 1.45 -5.33 -16.58
CA LYS A 85 1.15 -6.35 -15.58
C LYS A 85 -0.25 -6.15 -14.97
N LEU A 86 -0.58 -4.94 -14.56
CA LEU A 86 -1.89 -4.63 -13.97
C LEU A 86 -3.03 -4.77 -14.99
N THR A 87 -2.82 -4.30 -16.22
CA THR A 87 -3.83 -4.45 -17.29
C THR A 87 -4.09 -5.92 -17.62
N SER A 88 -3.06 -6.77 -17.59
CA SER A 88 -3.23 -8.23 -17.78
C SER A 88 -4.13 -8.88 -16.71
N LEU A 89 -4.19 -8.27 -15.52
CA LEU A 89 -5.06 -8.64 -14.40
C LEU A 89 -6.41 -7.92 -14.43
N LYS A 90 -6.73 -7.22 -15.54
CA LYS A 90 -7.96 -6.42 -15.71
C LYS A 90 -8.10 -5.24 -14.75
N VAL A 91 -7.01 -4.75 -14.22
CA VAL A 91 -6.99 -3.48 -13.47
C VAL A 91 -7.04 -2.33 -14.46
N HIS A 92 -7.92 -1.37 -14.23
CA HIS A 92 -7.94 -0.11 -14.99
C HIS A 92 -6.87 0.83 -14.46
N CYS A 93 -5.83 1.10 -15.26
CA CYS A 93 -4.70 1.97 -14.89
C CYS A 93 -4.90 3.37 -15.46
N ASP A 94 -4.88 4.38 -14.60
CA ASP A 94 -4.95 5.80 -14.94
C ASP A 94 -3.74 6.53 -14.33
N PHE A 95 -2.54 6.20 -14.79
CA PHE A 95 -1.30 6.79 -14.29
C PHE A 95 -1.08 8.19 -14.84
N VAL A 96 -0.60 9.08 -13.97
CA VAL A 96 -0.07 10.40 -14.34
C VAL A 96 1.44 10.25 -14.55
N ALA A 97 1.84 10.24 -15.81
CA ALA A 97 3.25 10.11 -16.19
C ALA A 97 3.96 11.48 -16.15
N LEU A 98 4.98 11.60 -15.32
CA LEU A 98 5.78 12.80 -15.11
C LEU A 98 7.19 12.57 -15.67
N PRO A 99 7.62 13.29 -16.73
CA PRO A 99 8.88 13.01 -17.42
C PRO A 99 10.13 13.28 -16.58
N ASP A 100 10.04 14.17 -15.60
CA ASP A 100 11.17 14.59 -14.78
C ASP A 100 11.43 13.67 -13.57
N TYR A 101 10.62 12.63 -13.39
CA TYR A 101 10.71 11.70 -12.26
C TYR A 101 10.83 10.25 -12.75
N PRO A 102 11.66 9.42 -12.08
CA PRO A 102 11.66 7.98 -12.33
C PRO A 102 10.42 7.33 -11.70
N THR A 103 9.91 6.27 -12.33
CA THR A 103 8.97 5.38 -11.67
C THR A 103 9.66 4.69 -10.51
N ILE A 104 9.07 4.76 -9.32
CA ILE A 104 9.63 4.15 -8.11
C ILE A 104 9.87 2.66 -8.37
N THR A 105 11.12 2.25 -8.27
CA THR A 105 11.52 0.86 -8.51
C THR A 105 12.43 0.39 -7.38
N LYS A 106 12.09 -0.76 -6.79
CA LYS A 106 12.88 -1.40 -5.73
C LYS A 106 13.46 -2.70 -6.25
N LEU A 107 14.74 -2.67 -6.65
CA LEU A 107 15.46 -3.84 -7.15
C LEU A 107 16.13 -4.58 -5.99
N ARG A 108 15.79 -5.85 -5.82
CA ARG A 108 16.41 -6.75 -4.87
C ARG A 108 17.24 -7.79 -5.59
N VAL A 109 18.50 -7.92 -5.18
CA VAL A 109 19.41 -8.95 -5.70
C VAL A 109 19.51 -10.06 -4.66
N LEU A 110 19.16 -11.27 -5.07
CA LEU A 110 19.10 -12.44 -4.20
C LEU A 110 20.03 -13.56 -4.67
N SER A 111 20.67 -14.21 -3.71
CA SER A 111 21.45 -15.43 -3.95
C SER A 111 21.14 -16.46 -2.89
N ARG A 112 20.88 -17.70 -3.30
CA ARG A 112 20.60 -18.83 -2.41
C ARG A 112 19.53 -18.54 -1.34
N GLY A 113 18.48 -17.80 -1.71
CA GLY A 113 17.38 -17.42 -0.81
C GLY A 113 17.68 -16.24 0.13
N GLN A 114 18.87 -15.62 0.03
CA GLN A 114 19.23 -14.44 0.81
C GLN A 114 19.26 -13.18 -0.05
N GLN A 115 18.67 -12.09 0.44
CA GLN A 115 18.81 -10.78 -0.17
C GLN A 115 20.21 -10.23 0.14
N LEU A 116 20.99 -9.95 -0.91
CA LEU A 116 22.33 -9.41 -0.79
C LEU A 116 22.34 -7.88 -0.75
N ILE A 117 21.53 -7.25 -1.58
CA ILE A 117 21.41 -5.79 -1.69
C ILE A 117 20.01 -5.41 -2.20
N ARG A 118 19.56 -4.22 -1.84
CA ARG A 118 18.43 -3.55 -2.45
C ARG A 118 18.88 -2.23 -3.03
N LEU A 119 18.48 -1.96 -4.26
CA LEU A 119 18.72 -0.69 -4.97
C LEU A 119 17.36 -0.02 -5.15
N ASP A 120 17.24 1.19 -4.64
CA ASP A 120 16.00 1.96 -4.72
C ASP A 120 16.22 3.07 -5.77
N PHE A 121 15.45 2.99 -6.87
CA PHE A 121 15.38 4.02 -7.91
C PHE A 121 14.13 4.82 -7.62
N GLU A 122 14.27 5.92 -6.92
CA GLU A 122 13.12 6.72 -6.49
C GLU A 122 13.52 8.17 -6.22
N ASP A 123 12.67 9.07 -6.70
CA ASP A 123 12.63 10.45 -6.26
C ASP A 123 11.22 10.73 -5.73
N LYS A 124 11.11 11.55 -4.70
CA LYS A 124 9.80 11.95 -4.20
C LYS A 124 9.16 12.90 -5.22
N PHE A 125 7.91 12.64 -5.59
CA PHE A 125 7.12 13.50 -6.48
C PHE A 125 6.73 14.81 -5.75
N GLU A 126 7.70 15.71 -5.58
CA GLU A 126 7.50 16.98 -4.87
C GLU A 126 6.88 18.03 -5.79
N ASN A 127 6.07 18.93 -5.21
CA ASN A 127 5.42 20.04 -5.93
C ASN A 127 4.55 19.58 -7.12
N THR A 128 4.07 18.36 -7.12
CA THR A 128 3.14 17.88 -8.14
C THR A 128 1.78 18.53 -7.94
N ASP A 129 1.18 19.00 -9.04
CA ASP A 129 -0.16 19.55 -8.99
C ASP A 129 -1.17 18.47 -8.58
N ALA A 130 -1.73 18.62 -7.38
CA ALA A 130 -2.75 17.72 -6.86
C ALA A 130 -3.95 17.54 -7.80
N GLN A 131 -4.25 18.55 -8.63
CA GLN A 131 -5.36 18.50 -9.58
C GLN A 131 -5.19 17.42 -10.64
N LEU A 132 -3.95 17.00 -10.93
CA LEU A 132 -3.68 15.92 -11.87
C LEU A 132 -4.28 14.58 -11.40
N ILE A 133 -4.26 14.32 -10.08
CA ILE A 133 -4.86 13.12 -9.47
C ILE A 133 -6.32 13.37 -9.11
N LEU A 134 -6.64 14.53 -8.51
CA LEU A 134 -7.99 14.87 -8.05
C LEU A 134 -9.02 14.85 -9.18
N SER A 135 -8.71 15.39 -10.35
CA SER A 135 -9.62 15.40 -11.49
C SER A 135 -9.96 14.00 -11.99
N ARG A 136 -8.96 13.08 -11.98
CA ARG A 136 -9.15 11.68 -12.33
C ARG A 136 -10.01 10.97 -11.29
N MET A 137 -9.71 11.21 -10.01
CA MET A 137 -10.49 10.66 -8.90
C MET A 137 -11.96 11.10 -8.97
N GLU A 138 -12.24 12.39 -9.17
CA GLU A 138 -13.59 12.91 -9.32
C GLU A 138 -14.38 12.23 -10.45
N SER A 139 -13.71 11.96 -11.57
CA SER A 139 -14.31 11.26 -12.73
C SER A 139 -14.58 9.78 -12.43
N ALA A 140 -13.83 9.17 -11.51
CA ALA A 140 -13.95 7.77 -11.13
C ALA A 140 -14.97 7.53 -10.00
N LEU A 141 -15.14 8.48 -9.05
CA LEU A 141 -15.97 8.35 -7.86
C LEU A 141 -17.40 7.85 -8.13
N PRO A 142 -18.12 8.29 -9.18
CA PRO A 142 -19.49 7.81 -9.46
C PRO A 142 -19.56 6.31 -9.81
N LYS A 143 -18.44 5.69 -10.15
CA LYS A 143 -18.35 4.30 -10.66
C LYS A 143 -17.87 3.32 -9.60
N VAL A 144 -17.49 3.79 -8.42
CA VAL A 144 -16.87 2.97 -7.39
C VAL A 144 -17.67 2.96 -6.09
N ARG A 145 -17.44 1.97 -5.26
CA ARG A 145 -18.11 1.77 -3.97
C ARG A 145 -17.21 2.07 -2.78
N ALA A 146 -15.91 2.15 -3.02
CA ALA A 146 -14.91 2.46 -2.01
C ALA A 146 -13.70 3.13 -2.64
N VAL A 147 -12.99 3.94 -1.86
CA VAL A 147 -11.68 4.49 -2.18
C VAL A 147 -10.67 3.93 -1.19
N ILE A 148 -9.53 3.46 -1.69
CA ILE A 148 -8.36 3.11 -0.89
C ILE A 148 -7.26 4.13 -1.19
N LEU A 149 -6.71 4.75 -0.16
CA LEU A 149 -5.55 5.63 -0.25
C LEU A 149 -4.35 4.88 0.34
N SER A 150 -3.39 4.52 -0.51
CA SER A 150 -2.18 3.78 -0.12
C SER A 150 -0.99 4.75 -0.10
N ASP A 151 -0.59 5.16 1.11
CA ASP A 151 0.43 6.19 1.33
C ASP A 151 1.79 5.56 1.69
N TYR A 152 2.81 5.89 0.92
CA TYR A 152 4.21 5.54 1.16
C TYR A 152 5.10 6.78 1.30
N ALA A 153 4.47 7.96 1.44
CA ALA A 153 5.13 9.27 1.52
C ALA A 153 6.02 9.58 0.30
N LYS A 154 5.61 9.11 -0.90
CA LYS A 154 6.32 9.35 -2.16
C LYS A 154 5.75 10.49 -3.00
N GLY A 155 4.65 11.11 -2.54
CA GLY A 155 4.13 12.36 -3.13
C GLY A 155 2.74 12.26 -3.72
N ALA A 156 2.26 11.10 -4.16
CA ALA A 156 0.92 10.97 -4.74
C ALA A 156 -0.19 11.45 -3.79
N LEU A 157 0.00 11.30 -2.48
CA LEU A 157 -0.96 11.68 -1.45
C LEU A 157 -0.49 12.87 -0.58
N GLU A 158 0.32 13.78 -1.13
CA GLU A 158 0.77 14.97 -0.38
C GLU A 158 -0.42 15.79 0.17
N HIS A 159 -1.46 15.94 -0.62
CA HIS A 159 -2.69 16.68 -0.27
C HIS A 159 -3.85 15.73 0.12
N VAL A 160 -3.57 14.69 0.90
CA VAL A 160 -4.51 13.60 1.20
C VAL A 160 -5.87 14.06 1.74
N GLN A 161 -5.94 15.17 2.49
CA GLN A 161 -7.20 15.73 2.98
C GLN A 161 -8.17 16.12 1.85
N GLN A 162 -7.68 16.59 0.72
CA GLN A 162 -8.54 16.92 -0.42
C GLN A 162 -9.19 15.65 -1.00
N PHE A 163 -8.44 14.53 -1.07
CA PHE A 163 -8.99 13.25 -1.53
C PHE A 163 -10.07 12.72 -0.57
N ILE A 164 -9.83 12.79 0.74
CA ILE A 164 -10.79 12.38 1.76
C ILE A 164 -12.08 13.20 1.64
N GLN A 165 -11.97 14.53 1.55
CA GLN A 165 -13.13 15.42 1.45
C GLN A 165 -13.93 15.17 0.18
N LYS A 166 -13.28 14.94 -0.97
CA LYS A 166 -13.95 14.65 -2.24
C LYS A 166 -14.73 13.34 -2.19
N ALA A 167 -14.12 12.28 -1.64
CA ALA A 167 -14.80 11.01 -1.49
C ALA A 167 -15.98 11.09 -0.51
N LYS A 168 -15.81 11.77 0.65
CA LYS A 168 -16.90 12.03 1.62
C LYS A 168 -18.04 12.79 0.99
N ALA A 169 -17.77 13.83 0.22
CA ALA A 169 -18.80 14.62 -0.48
C ALA A 169 -19.57 13.78 -1.51
N ALA A 170 -18.93 12.78 -2.12
CA ALA A 170 -19.56 11.81 -3.01
C ALA A 170 -20.27 10.66 -2.27
N GLY A 171 -20.22 10.60 -0.94
CA GLY A 171 -20.79 9.52 -0.14
C GLY A 171 -20.02 8.18 -0.26
N VAL A 172 -18.76 8.21 -0.72
CA VAL A 172 -17.91 7.02 -0.90
C VAL A 172 -16.98 6.86 0.29
N PRO A 173 -16.96 5.70 0.98
CA PRO A 173 -16.06 5.46 2.10
C PRO A 173 -14.60 5.44 1.65
N VAL A 174 -13.72 5.95 2.55
CA VAL A 174 -12.27 6.06 2.31
C VAL A 174 -11.54 5.20 3.32
N PHE A 175 -10.75 4.27 2.83
CA PHE A 175 -9.86 3.40 3.60
C PHE A 175 -8.43 3.83 3.34
N ILE A 176 -7.61 3.93 4.38
CA ILE A 176 -6.27 4.51 4.26
C ILE A 176 -5.25 3.58 4.90
N ASP A 177 -4.26 3.16 4.11
CA ASP A 177 -3.01 2.61 4.61
C ASP A 177 -2.04 3.78 4.83
N PRO A 178 -1.77 4.16 6.10
CA PRO A 178 -1.04 5.38 6.41
C PRO A 178 0.47 5.19 6.34
N LYS A 179 1.20 6.31 6.22
CA LYS A 179 2.64 6.37 6.41
C LYS A 179 3.04 7.44 7.41
N GLY A 180 4.01 7.09 8.27
CA GLY A 180 4.56 8.02 9.25
C GLY A 180 3.75 8.13 10.54
N SER A 181 3.92 9.24 11.24
CA SER A 181 3.33 9.47 12.57
C SER A 181 2.35 10.66 12.62
N ASP A 182 2.12 11.34 11.51
CA ASP A 182 1.14 12.44 11.42
C ASP A 182 -0.21 11.91 10.94
N PHE A 183 -1.02 11.41 11.88
CA PHE A 183 -2.36 10.90 11.57
C PHE A 183 -3.42 12.02 11.45
N GLU A 184 -3.11 13.26 11.85
CA GLU A 184 -3.99 14.42 11.62
C GLU A 184 -4.30 14.59 10.14
N ARG A 185 -3.35 14.30 9.26
CA ARG A 185 -3.51 14.38 7.80
C ARG A 185 -4.56 13.40 7.25
N TYR A 186 -4.96 12.37 8.02
CA TYR A 186 -5.96 11.37 7.64
C TYR A 186 -7.31 11.58 8.33
N ARG A 187 -7.51 12.71 8.99
CA ARG A 187 -8.75 13.06 9.70
C ARG A 187 -9.98 12.82 8.81
N GLY A 188 -10.98 12.16 9.40
CA GLY A 188 -12.25 11.87 8.73
C GLY A 188 -12.25 10.66 7.82
N ALA A 189 -11.20 9.84 7.80
CA ALA A 189 -11.18 8.56 7.10
C ALA A 189 -12.22 7.59 7.66
N SER A 190 -12.82 6.76 6.79
CA SER A 190 -13.75 5.71 7.21
C SER A 190 -13.04 4.57 7.94
N LEU A 191 -11.81 4.27 7.53
CA LEU A 191 -10.92 3.30 8.17
C LEU A 191 -9.47 3.75 8.00
N LEU A 192 -8.67 3.61 9.05
CA LEU A 192 -7.22 3.74 9.00
C LEU A 192 -6.57 2.42 9.41
N THR A 193 -5.53 1.96 8.67
CA THR A 193 -4.93 0.63 8.86
C THR A 193 -3.44 0.67 9.24
N PRO A 194 -3.03 1.37 10.31
CA PRO A 194 -1.62 1.42 10.70
C PRO A 194 -1.11 0.07 11.16
N ASN A 195 0.18 -0.17 10.93
CA ASN A 195 0.87 -1.23 11.65
C ASN A 195 1.18 -0.80 13.10
N MET A 196 1.61 -1.78 13.94
CA MET A 196 1.88 -1.52 15.36
C MET A 196 2.95 -0.43 15.58
N SER A 197 3.97 -0.39 14.73
CA SER A 197 5.04 0.60 14.83
C SER A 197 4.54 2.01 14.51
N GLU A 198 3.71 2.17 13.49
CA GLU A 198 3.08 3.44 13.12
C GLU A 198 2.09 3.90 14.19
N PHE A 199 1.29 2.96 14.71
CA PHE A 199 0.38 3.24 15.83
C PHE A 199 1.15 3.75 17.06
N GLU A 200 2.18 3.02 17.49
CA GLU A 200 3.03 3.41 18.63
C GLU A 200 3.77 4.73 18.42
N ALA A 201 4.13 5.06 17.18
CA ALA A 201 4.77 6.33 16.86
C ALA A 201 3.86 7.55 17.17
N VAL A 202 2.53 7.35 17.13
CA VAL A 202 1.53 8.39 17.40
C VAL A 202 1.11 8.39 18.87
N VAL A 203 0.90 7.22 19.47
CA VAL A 203 0.29 7.12 20.82
C VAL A 203 1.30 6.78 21.91
N GLY A 204 2.57 6.59 21.55
CA GLY A 204 3.59 6.06 22.46
C GLY A 204 3.48 4.54 22.62
N LYS A 205 4.48 3.95 23.29
CA LYS A 205 4.55 2.50 23.50
C LYS A 205 3.28 1.92 24.12
N VAL A 206 2.93 0.71 23.68
CA VAL A 206 1.75 -0.05 24.13
C VAL A 206 2.23 -1.30 24.87
N LYS A 207 1.78 -1.47 26.11
CA LYS A 207 2.24 -2.56 26.98
C LYS A 207 1.23 -3.69 27.14
N SER A 208 -0.03 -3.45 26.76
CA SER A 208 -1.10 -4.45 26.88
C SER A 208 -2.15 -4.24 25.78
N GLU A 209 -2.95 -5.26 25.57
CA GLU A 209 -4.09 -5.21 24.63
C GLU A 209 -5.14 -4.18 25.08
N GLN A 210 -5.37 -4.09 26.38
CA GLN A 210 -6.27 -3.06 26.94
C GLN A 210 -5.77 -1.66 26.61
N GLU A 211 -4.49 -1.38 26.79
CA GLU A 211 -3.87 -0.08 26.47
C GLU A 211 -3.95 0.23 24.97
N LEU A 212 -3.81 -0.78 24.10
CA LEU A 212 -4.02 -0.63 22.64
C LEU A 212 -5.44 -0.17 22.36
N VAL A 213 -6.43 -0.82 22.98
CA VAL A 213 -7.83 -0.50 22.78
C VAL A 213 -8.15 0.92 23.26
N GLU A 214 -7.72 1.29 24.46
CA GLU A 214 -7.95 2.62 25.04
C GLU A 214 -7.35 3.74 24.16
N LYS A 215 -6.06 3.58 23.77
CA LYS A 215 -5.36 4.52 22.89
C LYS A 215 -5.97 4.56 21.50
N GLY A 216 -6.40 3.42 20.97
CA GLY A 216 -7.04 3.32 19.67
C GLY A 216 -8.38 4.05 19.60
N PHE A 217 -9.25 3.89 20.61
CA PHE A 217 -10.48 4.67 20.68
C PHE A 217 -10.21 6.16 20.85
N ALA A 218 -9.20 6.55 21.63
CA ALA A 218 -8.80 7.94 21.73
C ALA A 218 -8.35 8.54 20.38
N LEU A 219 -7.67 7.75 19.53
CA LEU A 219 -7.31 8.17 18.16
C LEU A 219 -8.55 8.32 17.26
N ILE A 220 -9.51 7.37 17.33
CA ILE A 220 -10.75 7.43 16.56
C ILE A 220 -11.48 8.74 16.88
N GLU A 221 -11.61 9.10 18.15
CA GLU A 221 -12.25 10.35 18.55
C GLU A 221 -11.45 11.58 18.13
N LYS A 222 -10.13 11.57 18.38
CA LYS A 222 -9.25 12.70 18.10
C LYS A 222 -9.23 13.07 16.62
N PHE A 223 -9.19 12.08 15.74
CA PHE A 223 -9.05 12.29 14.29
C PHE A 223 -10.36 12.04 13.51
N ASP A 224 -11.50 11.93 14.18
CA ASP A 224 -12.81 11.69 13.57
C ASP A 224 -12.80 10.50 12.60
N LEU A 225 -12.16 9.40 12.99
CA LEU A 225 -12.12 8.17 12.19
C LEU A 225 -13.42 7.38 12.36
N GLY A 226 -13.84 6.68 11.30
CA GLY A 226 -14.94 5.70 11.40
C GLY A 226 -14.50 4.43 12.12
N ALA A 227 -13.30 3.96 11.84
CA ALA A 227 -12.69 2.76 12.42
C ALA A 227 -11.16 2.83 12.38
N LEU A 228 -10.52 1.97 13.17
CA LEU A 228 -9.07 1.77 13.20
C LEU A 228 -8.78 0.28 13.19
N LEU A 229 -7.95 -0.20 12.26
CA LEU A 229 -7.46 -1.58 12.19
C LEU A 229 -5.95 -1.58 12.40
N VAL A 230 -5.51 -1.99 13.58
CA VAL A 230 -4.07 -2.08 13.88
C VAL A 230 -3.56 -3.46 13.53
N THR A 231 -2.60 -3.53 12.58
CA THR A 231 -1.92 -4.79 12.24
C THR A 231 -0.75 -5.05 13.20
N ARG A 232 -0.63 -6.30 13.70
CA ARG A 232 0.22 -6.65 14.84
C ARG A 232 1.18 -7.81 14.53
N SER A 233 1.57 -7.95 13.27
CA SER A 233 2.46 -9.03 12.78
C SER A 233 1.96 -10.41 13.21
N GLU A 234 2.78 -11.18 13.93
CA GLU A 234 2.46 -12.52 14.45
C GLU A 234 1.28 -12.52 15.42
N HIS A 235 0.92 -11.40 16.01
CA HIS A 235 -0.22 -11.25 16.90
C HIS A 235 -1.55 -10.99 16.17
N GLY A 236 -1.55 -11.01 14.84
CA GLY A 236 -2.74 -10.80 14.03
C GLY A 236 -3.13 -9.33 13.91
N MET A 237 -4.40 -8.99 14.11
CA MET A 237 -4.88 -7.61 13.98
C MET A 237 -6.03 -7.31 14.95
N THR A 238 -6.21 -6.03 15.25
CA THR A 238 -7.26 -5.54 16.14
C THR A 238 -8.06 -4.46 15.43
N LEU A 239 -9.36 -4.71 15.24
CA LEU A 239 -10.31 -3.76 14.67
C LEU A 239 -11.08 -3.05 15.78
N LEU A 240 -11.02 -1.73 15.78
CA LEU A 240 -11.77 -0.84 16.67
C LEU A 240 -12.76 -0.03 15.86
N ARG A 241 -14.02 -0.01 16.30
CA ARG A 241 -15.11 0.74 15.66
C ARG A 241 -15.88 1.52 16.70
N ARG A 242 -16.25 2.74 16.40
CA ARG A 242 -16.98 3.61 17.33
C ARG A 242 -18.24 2.94 17.85
N GLY A 243 -18.38 2.86 19.16
CA GLY A 243 -19.57 2.29 19.83
C GLY A 243 -19.71 0.77 19.74
N LEU A 244 -18.68 0.05 19.29
CA LEU A 244 -18.67 -1.42 19.22
C LEU A 244 -17.52 -1.99 20.05
N GLU A 245 -17.67 -3.24 20.47
CA GLU A 245 -16.60 -3.97 21.15
C GLU A 245 -15.40 -4.18 20.23
N PRO A 246 -14.16 -4.17 20.77
CA PRO A 246 -12.96 -4.49 20.03
C PRO A 246 -13.05 -5.89 19.41
N PHE A 247 -12.56 -6.03 18.18
CA PHE A 247 -12.53 -7.31 17.50
C PHE A 247 -11.08 -7.71 17.20
N HIS A 248 -10.62 -8.79 17.80
CA HIS A 248 -9.28 -9.31 17.67
C HIS A 248 -9.27 -10.52 16.74
N LEU A 249 -8.45 -10.46 15.69
CA LEU A 249 -8.23 -11.53 14.73
C LEU A 249 -6.82 -12.08 14.94
N PRO A 250 -6.65 -13.32 15.44
CA PRO A 250 -5.34 -13.93 15.57
C PRO A 250 -4.76 -14.27 14.19
N THR A 251 -3.43 -14.28 14.08
CA THR A 251 -2.77 -14.76 12.88
C THR A 251 -3.04 -16.25 12.65
N GLN A 252 -3.16 -16.67 11.40
CA GLN A 252 -3.26 -18.08 11.00
C GLN A 252 -2.03 -18.52 10.18
N ALA A 253 -1.03 -17.66 10.05
CA ALA A 253 0.23 -17.99 9.35
C ALA A 253 0.95 -19.11 10.07
N LYS A 254 1.36 -20.16 9.32
CA LYS A 254 2.10 -21.31 9.84
C LYS A 254 3.60 -21.14 9.69
N GLU A 255 4.03 -20.54 8.60
CA GLU A 255 5.43 -20.24 8.28
C GLU A 255 5.47 -18.91 7.50
N VAL A 256 6.46 -18.08 7.79
CA VAL A 256 6.64 -16.78 7.13
C VAL A 256 8.00 -16.80 6.45
N TYR A 257 8.00 -16.77 5.11
CA TYR A 257 9.21 -16.70 4.29
C TYR A 257 9.49 -15.29 3.79
N ASP A 258 8.45 -14.51 3.50
CA ASP A 258 8.54 -13.14 3.00
C ASP A 258 7.30 -12.37 3.47
N VAL A 259 7.51 -11.18 4.01
CA VAL A 259 6.44 -10.29 4.50
C VAL A 259 6.21 -9.09 3.57
N THR A 260 6.91 -9.05 2.42
CA THR A 260 6.77 -7.94 1.46
C THR A 260 5.34 -7.89 0.94
N GLY A 261 4.69 -6.73 1.07
CA GLY A 261 3.31 -6.52 0.63
C GLY A 261 2.23 -7.15 1.53
N ALA A 262 2.59 -7.71 2.70
CA ALA A 262 1.60 -8.26 3.62
C ALA A 262 0.64 -7.19 4.15
N GLY A 263 1.13 -5.97 4.41
CA GLY A 263 0.30 -4.81 4.78
C GLY A 263 -0.70 -4.44 3.69
N ASP A 264 -0.26 -4.43 2.44
CA ASP A 264 -1.11 -4.09 1.28
C ASP A 264 -2.26 -5.10 1.05
N THR A 265 -2.20 -6.26 1.72
CA THR A 265 -3.19 -7.34 1.58
C THR A 265 -4.29 -7.27 2.64
N VAL A 266 -4.09 -6.45 3.67
CA VAL A 266 -5.05 -6.23 4.75
C VAL A 266 -6.06 -5.18 4.36
#